data_4c4ae7e0c95a28f586c706e66982624c
#
_entry.id   4c4ae7e0c95a28f586c706e66982624c
#
_cell.length_a   1.000
_cell.length_b   1.000
_cell.length_c   1.000
_cell.angle_alpha   90.00
_cell.angle_beta   90.00
_cell.angle_gamma   90.00
#
_symmetry.space_group_name_H-M   'P 1'
#
loop_
_entity.id
_entity.type
_entity.pdbx_description
1 polymer ?
#
loop_
_entity_poly.entity_id
_entity_poly.type
_entity_poly.pdbx_seq_one_letter_code
_entity_poly.pdbx_strand_id
1 'polypeptide(L)'
;MQAQHRVSPPPSGVGGLFTVLSYNIENAFDTRHDEGKDDLEFCEGGERKWSHTRLMNKLKGVSKVIAAADEKRPVDLIGLCEVENDTVMQYLIRRTPLSQLGYRYILTNSKDDRGIDVALLYSPYTFHPIETQPIRPNIKRQKTRDILHVAGTIKGGDTLDVYIVHLPSKRGGDDAQKLSQSICQILQTHTDSVRAVRRYPNLIVMGDFNAETNSSQLKLLTRSHHLIDRTAKLQPGTYKYQGEWSTIDHLLTHTTTLSHQQTRILSLPFLLERDRTHGGDKPHRTYQGPAYQGGISDHLPIVGVFQLKK
;
A
#
# COMPACT_ATOMS: atom_id res chain seq x y z
N MET A 1 14.39 2.81 34.51
CA MET A 1 15.38 2.46 33.47
C MET A 1 14.75 1.41 32.55
N GLN A 2 14.21 1.82 31.42
CA GLN A 2 13.68 0.88 30.42
C GLN A 2 14.87 0.35 29.59
N ALA A 3 15.08 -0.96 29.63
CA ALA A 3 16.07 -1.62 28.80
C ALA A 3 15.67 -1.42 27.31
N GLN A 4 16.44 -0.63 26.59
CA GLN A 4 16.37 -0.56 25.14
C GLN A 4 16.83 -1.93 24.61
N HIS A 5 15.90 -2.77 24.19
CA HIS A 5 16.23 -3.95 23.41
C HIS A 5 16.90 -3.47 22.11
N ARG A 6 18.22 -3.59 22.05
CA ARG A 6 18.96 -3.44 20.79
C ARG A 6 18.55 -4.59 19.88
N VAL A 7 17.64 -4.30 18.95
CA VAL A 7 17.39 -5.19 17.82
C VAL A 7 18.67 -5.19 16.99
N SER A 8 19.32 -6.33 16.88
CA SER A 8 20.50 -6.48 16.01
C SER A 8 20.06 -6.17 14.57
N PRO A 9 20.86 -5.43 13.78
CA PRO A 9 20.53 -5.20 12.37
C PRO A 9 20.42 -6.55 11.68
N PRO A 10 19.41 -6.75 10.82
CA PRO A 10 19.31 -7.96 10.01
C PRO A 10 20.62 -8.13 9.21
N PRO A 11 21.05 -9.38 8.95
CA PRO A 11 22.29 -9.62 8.22
C PRO A 11 22.23 -8.83 6.90
N SER A 12 23.27 -8.04 6.64
CA SER A 12 23.42 -7.27 5.40
C SER A 12 23.38 -8.26 4.22
N GLY A 13 22.20 -8.34 3.60
CA GLY A 13 21.89 -9.36 2.63
C GLY A 13 22.84 -9.33 1.44
N VAL A 14 23.07 -10.51 0.93
CA VAL A 14 23.77 -10.81 -0.31
C VAL A 14 23.30 -9.85 -1.41
N GLY A 15 24.22 -8.94 -1.84
CA GLY A 15 24.12 -8.29 -3.15
C GLY A 15 23.08 -7.18 -3.30
N GLY A 16 23.00 -6.19 -2.38
CA GLY A 16 22.34 -4.90 -2.72
C GLY A 16 20.87 -4.95 -3.19
N LEU A 17 20.10 -5.99 -2.86
CA LEU A 17 18.68 -6.08 -3.21
C LEU A 17 17.84 -5.13 -2.32
N PHE A 18 16.79 -4.57 -2.92
CA PHE A 18 15.83 -3.69 -2.29
C PHE A 18 14.41 -4.18 -2.64
N THR A 19 13.63 -4.55 -1.62
CA THR A 19 12.30 -5.15 -1.80
C THR A 19 11.22 -4.18 -1.35
N VAL A 20 10.18 -4.02 -2.17
CA VAL A 20 8.99 -3.24 -1.85
C VAL A 20 7.75 -4.11 -1.87
N LEU A 21 6.79 -3.81 -1.00
CA LEU A 21 5.47 -4.43 -0.94
C LEU A 21 4.41 -3.34 -1.06
N SER A 22 3.40 -3.54 -1.91
CA SER A 22 2.18 -2.74 -1.97
C SER A 22 0.99 -3.59 -1.57
N TYR A 23 0.15 -3.14 -0.64
CA TYR A 23 -0.98 -3.92 -0.16
C TYR A 23 -2.14 -3.05 0.33
N ASN A 24 -3.29 -3.17 -0.32
CA ASN A 24 -4.55 -2.73 0.27
C ASN A 24 -4.98 -3.77 1.31
N ILE A 25 -5.11 -3.37 2.57
CA ILE A 25 -5.38 -4.28 3.69
C ILE A 25 -6.85 -4.35 4.08
N GLU A 26 -7.75 -3.83 3.28
CA GLU A 26 -9.22 -3.83 3.47
C GLU A 26 -9.66 -3.32 4.85
N ASN A 27 -9.99 -2.04 4.96
CA ASN A 27 -10.68 -1.45 6.13
C ASN A 27 -10.05 -1.81 7.50
N ALA A 28 -8.79 -1.43 7.70
CA ALA A 28 -8.13 -1.62 8.98
C ALA A 28 -8.49 -0.48 9.95
N PHE A 29 -9.69 -0.58 10.54
CA PHE A 29 -10.21 0.34 11.54
C PHE A 29 -9.84 -0.10 12.96
N ASP A 30 -9.67 0.86 13.88
CA ASP A 30 -9.71 0.55 15.29
C ASP A 30 -11.20 0.38 15.75
N THR A 31 -11.49 0.43 17.03
CA THR A 31 -12.86 0.22 17.52
C THR A 31 -13.49 1.49 18.07
N ARG A 32 -12.90 2.65 17.81
CA ARG A 32 -13.31 3.95 18.32
C ARG A 32 -13.74 4.85 17.19
N HIS A 33 -14.73 5.67 17.45
CA HIS A 33 -15.18 6.67 16.49
C HIS A 33 -14.21 7.85 16.44
N ASP A 34 -13.77 8.20 15.21
CA ASP A 34 -13.03 9.41 14.93
C ASP A 34 -14.01 10.54 14.57
N GLU A 35 -13.93 11.67 15.27
CA GLU A 35 -14.85 12.79 15.10
C GLU A 35 -14.90 13.27 13.65
N GLY A 36 -16.10 13.35 13.08
CA GLY A 36 -16.34 13.79 11.72
C GLY A 36 -16.06 12.75 10.63
N LYS A 37 -15.87 11.48 10.99
CA LYS A 37 -15.70 10.35 10.08
C LYS A 37 -16.95 9.46 10.05
N ASP A 38 -17.13 8.76 8.94
CA ASP A 38 -18.20 7.77 8.74
C ASP A 38 -17.63 6.35 8.99
N ASP A 39 -17.27 6.10 10.24
CA ASP A 39 -16.62 4.88 10.72
C ASP A 39 -17.45 4.09 11.73
N LEU A 40 -18.66 4.58 12.08
CA LEU A 40 -19.50 4.00 13.12
C LEU A 40 -19.81 2.52 12.94
N GLU A 41 -19.83 2.04 11.69
CA GLU A 41 -20.04 0.60 11.41
C GLU A 41 -18.89 -0.28 11.95
N PHE A 42 -17.69 0.28 12.17
CA PHE A 42 -16.50 -0.39 12.71
C PHE A 42 -16.28 -0.08 14.21
N CYS A 43 -17.10 0.75 14.82
CA CYS A 43 -17.00 1.02 16.25
C CYS A 43 -17.58 -0.13 17.10
N GLU A 44 -17.30 -0.10 18.39
CA GLU A 44 -17.87 -1.06 19.33
C GLU A 44 -19.41 -0.94 19.34
N GLY A 45 -20.09 -2.07 19.10
CA GLY A 45 -21.54 -2.10 18.92
C GLY A 45 -22.06 -1.74 17.53
N GLY A 46 -21.19 -1.35 16.60
CA GLY A 46 -21.55 -1.04 15.22
C GLY A 46 -22.01 -2.26 14.42
N GLU A 47 -22.57 -2.01 13.21
CA GLU A 47 -23.20 -3.05 12.37
C GLU A 47 -22.24 -4.19 11.99
N ARG A 48 -20.95 -3.90 11.80
CA ARG A 48 -19.92 -4.90 11.50
C ARG A 48 -19.57 -5.78 12.68
N LYS A 49 -20.06 -5.46 13.90
CA LYS A 49 -19.64 -6.14 15.14
C LYS A 49 -18.11 -6.21 15.21
N TRP A 50 -17.45 -5.15 14.73
CA TRP A 50 -16.01 -5.06 14.77
C TRP A 50 -15.52 -5.06 16.22
N SER A 51 -14.37 -5.63 16.48
CA SER A 51 -13.83 -5.72 17.84
C SER A 51 -12.31 -5.68 17.82
N HIS A 52 -11.72 -5.34 18.96
CA HIS A 52 -10.27 -5.37 19.13
C HIS A 52 -9.67 -6.74 18.77
N THR A 53 -10.37 -7.85 19.10
CA THR A 53 -9.91 -9.19 18.72
C THR A 53 -9.88 -9.38 17.21
N ARG A 54 -10.91 -8.93 16.48
CA ARG A 54 -10.96 -9.00 15.02
C ARG A 54 -9.88 -8.15 14.37
N LEU A 55 -9.68 -6.92 14.86
CA LEU A 55 -8.58 -6.06 14.44
C LEU A 55 -7.24 -6.76 14.64
N MET A 56 -6.96 -7.29 15.84
CA MET A 56 -5.68 -7.94 16.11
C MET A 56 -5.46 -9.19 15.27
N ASN A 57 -6.50 -9.97 14.98
CA ASN A 57 -6.40 -11.10 14.05
C ASN A 57 -6.06 -10.65 12.63
N LYS A 58 -6.70 -9.59 12.14
CA LYS A 58 -6.40 -8.96 10.85
C LYS A 58 -4.95 -8.48 10.79
N LEU A 59 -4.50 -7.72 11.78
CA LEU A 59 -3.13 -7.17 11.82
C LEU A 59 -2.06 -8.27 11.93
N LYS A 60 -2.34 -9.36 12.66
CA LYS A 60 -1.48 -10.57 12.66
C LYS A 60 -1.43 -11.20 11.27
N GLY A 61 -2.56 -11.25 10.56
CA GLY A 61 -2.61 -11.69 9.17
C GLY A 61 -1.76 -10.82 8.25
N VAL A 62 -1.92 -9.49 8.32
CA VAL A 62 -1.11 -8.52 7.56
C VAL A 62 0.39 -8.69 7.88
N SER A 63 0.75 -8.85 9.14
CA SER A 63 2.15 -9.08 9.54
C SER A 63 2.72 -10.38 8.95
N LYS A 64 1.93 -11.44 8.87
CA LYS A 64 2.30 -12.71 8.22
C LYS A 64 2.53 -12.52 6.73
N VAL A 65 1.70 -11.72 6.05
CA VAL A 65 1.88 -11.36 4.64
C VAL A 65 3.21 -10.63 4.43
N ILE A 66 3.48 -9.61 5.23
CA ILE A 66 4.73 -8.84 5.16
C ILE A 66 5.95 -9.74 5.35
N ALA A 67 5.91 -10.65 6.34
CA ALA A 67 6.99 -11.59 6.58
C ALA A 67 7.18 -12.60 5.44
N ALA A 68 6.11 -13.00 4.77
CA ALA A 68 6.15 -13.95 3.65
C ALA A 68 6.54 -13.31 2.30
N ALA A 69 6.59 -11.98 2.22
CA ALA A 69 6.92 -11.27 0.98
C ALA A 69 8.39 -11.45 0.58
N ASP A 70 9.29 -11.62 1.54
CA ASP A 70 10.69 -12.00 1.31
C ASP A 70 11.12 -12.94 2.46
N GLU A 71 11.36 -14.21 2.13
CA GLU A 71 11.70 -15.25 3.11
C GLU A 71 13.10 -15.08 3.70
N LYS A 72 13.97 -14.34 3.04
CA LYS A 72 15.39 -14.23 3.41
C LYS A 72 15.71 -12.99 4.22
N ARG A 73 14.88 -11.94 4.10
CA ARG A 73 15.14 -10.65 4.75
C ARG A 73 13.86 -9.84 4.92
N PRO A 74 13.82 -8.90 5.89
CA PRO A 74 12.71 -7.96 5.99
C PRO A 74 12.55 -7.14 4.71
N VAL A 75 11.30 -6.87 4.32
CA VAL A 75 10.96 -5.98 3.21
C VAL A 75 11.44 -4.56 3.53
N ASP A 76 12.02 -3.86 2.57
CA ASP A 76 12.59 -2.53 2.82
C ASP A 76 11.52 -1.44 2.94
N LEU A 77 10.51 -1.48 2.07
CA LEU A 77 9.37 -0.54 2.05
C LEU A 77 8.04 -1.28 1.89
N ILE A 78 7.04 -0.87 2.66
CA ILE A 78 5.68 -1.41 2.57
C ILE A 78 4.70 -0.24 2.46
N GLY A 79 4.04 -0.11 1.29
CA GLY A 79 2.91 0.79 1.10
C GLY A 79 1.61 0.10 1.46
N LEU A 80 0.85 0.68 2.37
CA LEU A 80 -0.44 0.18 2.81
C LEU A 80 -1.55 1.16 2.41
N CYS A 81 -2.67 0.62 1.95
CA CYS A 81 -3.92 1.33 1.75
C CYS A 81 -4.98 0.82 2.72
N GLU A 82 -5.96 1.67 3.02
CA GLU A 82 -7.08 1.40 3.95
C GLU A 82 -6.65 1.22 5.41
N VAL A 83 -5.75 2.07 5.85
CA VAL A 83 -5.37 2.23 7.26
C VAL A 83 -6.12 3.42 7.84
N GLU A 84 -6.77 3.26 8.97
CA GLU A 84 -7.51 4.36 9.59
C GLU A 84 -6.58 5.39 10.23
N ASN A 85 -5.82 4.99 11.24
CA ASN A 85 -5.14 5.94 12.10
C ASN A 85 -3.83 5.40 12.72
N ASP A 86 -3.21 6.24 13.54
CA ASP A 86 -1.97 5.93 14.26
C ASP A 86 -2.12 4.72 15.20
N THR A 87 -3.30 4.52 15.81
CA THR A 87 -3.56 3.38 16.72
C THR A 87 -3.40 2.05 15.98
N VAL A 88 -3.97 1.95 14.77
CA VAL A 88 -3.86 0.76 13.91
C VAL A 88 -2.39 0.49 13.56
N MET A 89 -1.66 1.53 13.16
CA MET A 89 -0.25 1.39 12.82
C MET A 89 0.63 1.00 14.02
N GLN A 90 0.38 1.58 15.19
CA GLN A 90 1.05 1.22 16.45
C GLN A 90 0.81 -0.26 16.80
N TYR A 91 -0.44 -0.74 16.65
CA TYR A 91 -0.73 -2.14 16.90
C TYR A 91 -0.03 -3.04 15.89
N LEU A 92 -0.02 -2.68 14.60
CA LEU A 92 0.65 -3.45 13.57
C LEU A 92 2.15 -3.61 13.87
N ILE A 93 2.87 -2.53 14.18
CA ILE A 93 4.32 -2.60 14.35
C ILE A 93 4.78 -3.02 15.75
N ARG A 94 3.92 -2.88 16.78
CA ARG A 94 4.32 -3.15 18.18
C ARG A 94 3.68 -4.38 18.79
N ARG A 95 2.49 -4.81 18.30
CA ARG A 95 1.73 -5.91 18.89
C ARG A 95 1.58 -7.14 17.98
N THR A 96 2.31 -7.14 16.85
CA THR A 96 2.44 -8.28 15.95
C THR A 96 3.90 -8.73 15.87
N PRO A 97 4.23 -9.84 15.21
CA PRO A 97 5.61 -10.27 14.98
C PRO A 97 6.52 -9.21 14.34
N LEU A 98 5.97 -8.19 13.66
CA LEU A 98 6.77 -7.08 13.10
C LEU A 98 7.51 -6.28 14.18
N SER A 99 7.11 -6.37 15.46
CA SER A 99 7.79 -5.72 16.58
C SER A 99 9.27 -6.09 16.70
N GLN A 100 9.65 -7.26 16.16
CA GLN A 100 11.04 -7.75 16.16
C GLN A 100 11.88 -7.16 15.00
N LEU A 101 11.25 -6.51 14.01
CA LEU A 101 11.92 -6.04 12.79
C LEU A 101 12.25 -4.55 12.81
N GLY A 102 11.79 -3.80 13.83
CA GLY A 102 12.14 -2.40 14.04
C GLY A 102 11.58 -1.43 12.98
N TYR A 103 10.51 -1.81 12.26
CA TYR A 103 9.85 -0.94 11.30
C TYR A 103 9.40 0.38 11.94
N ARG A 104 9.49 1.44 11.13
CA ARG A 104 8.85 2.73 11.37
C ARG A 104 7.81 2.98 10.29
N TYR A 105 6.94 3.97 10.51
CA TYR A 105 5.91 4.31 9.53
C TYR A 105 5.70 5.82 9.41
N ILE A 106 5.10 6.19 8.30
CA ILE A 106 4.56 7.51 8.00
C ILE A 106 3.14 7.27 7.51
N LEU A 107 2.17 8.00 8.06
CA LEU A 107 0.74 7.87 7.77
C LEU A 107 0.20 9.24 7.35
N THR A 108 -0.69 9.29 6.36
CA THR A 108 -1.46 10.49 6.06
C THR A 108 -2.61 10.68 7.05
N ASN A 109 -3.17 11.87 7.06
CA ASN A 109 -4.44 12.19 7.73
C ASN A 109 -5.25 13.05 6.78
N SER A 110 -6.00 12.39 5.92
CA SER A 110 -6.71 12.99 4.81
C SER A 110 -8.12 13.44 5.17
N LYS A 111 -8.79 14.07 4.19
CA LYS A 111 -10.19 14.48 4.31
C LYS A 111 -11.18 13.40 3.85
N ASP A 112 -10.75 12.16 3.65
CA ASP A 112 -11.65 11.05 3.30
C ASP A 112 -12.73 10.90 4.38
N ASP A 113 -14.00 10.82 3.96
CA ASP A 113 -15.14 10.77 4.90
C ASP A 113 -15.15 9.50 5.73
N ARG A 114 -14.67 8.37 5.19
CA ARG A 114 -14.60 7.10 5.93
C ARG A 114 -13.48 7.08 6.97
N GLY A 115 -12.49 8.00 6.85
CA GLY A 115 -11.33 8.02 7.74
C GLY A 115 -10.23 7.03 7.38
N ILE A 116 -10.23 6.49 6.16
CA ILE A 116 -9.13 5.61 5.72
C ILE A 116 -8.05 6.39 4.98
N ASP A 117 -6.83 6.00 5.21
CA ASP A 117 -5.64 6.66 4.74
C ASP A 117 -4.64 5.70 4.09
N VAL A 118 -3.49 6.24 3.69
CA VAL A 118 -2.36 5.48 3.16
C VAL A 118 -1.16 5.62 4.08
N ALA A 119 -0.38 4.56 4.20
CA ALA A 119 0.80 4.53 5.05
C ALA A 119 2.01 3.94 4.32
N LEU A 120 3.20 4.41 4.68
CA LEU A 120 4.47 3.82 4.32
C LEU A 120 5.14 3.26 5.59
N LEU A 121 5.31 1.93 5.69
CA LEU A 121 6.24 1.33 6.63
C LEU A 121 7.60 1.22 5.95
N TYR A 122 8.66 1.42 6.71
CA TYR A 122 10.02 1.33 6.21
C TYR A 122 10.99 0.74 7.23
N SER A 123 11.97 0.02 6.71
CA SER A 123 13.12 -0.41 7.51
C SER A 123 14.09 0.75 7.70
N PRO A 124 14.34 1.22 8.91
CA PRO A 124 15.27 2.32 9.16
C PRO A 124 16.73 1.94 8.89
N TYR A 125 17.02 0.69 8.56
CA TYR A 125 18.36 0.21 8.21
C TYR A 125 18.66 0.35 6.72
N THR A 126 17.64 0.51 5.87
CA THR A 126 17.77 0.51 4.40
C THR A 126 17.15 1.73 3.74
N PHE A 127 16.27 2.44 4.44
CA PHE A 127 15.61 3.67 3.97
C PHE A 127 15.57 4.72 5.08
N HIS A 128 16.05 5.94 4.77
CA HIS A 128 16.06 7.06 5.70
C HIS A 128 15.28 8.22 5.10
N PRO A 129 14.03 8.46 5.55
CA PRO A 129 13.23 9.59 5.10
C PRO A 129 13.95 10.92 5.35
N ILE A 130 13.97 11.79 4.31
CA ILE A 130 14.52 13.15 4.37
C ILE A 130 13.45 14.21 4.16
N GLU A 131 12.37 13.85 3.47
CA GLU A 131 11.23 14.72 3.25
C GLU A 131 9.95 13.88 3.22
N THR A 132 8.89 14.42 3.80
CA THR A 132 7.55 13.81 3.79
C THR A 132 6.53 14.86 3.40
N GLN A 133 5.75 14.58 2.37
CA GLN A 133 4.74 15.50 1.87
C GLN A 133 3.43 14.76 1.58
N PRO A 134 2.35 15.00 2.34
CA PRO A 134 1.02 14.64 1.91
C PRO A 134 0.59 15.57 0.77
N ILE A 135 0.39 15.01 -0.42
CA ILE A 135 -0.12 15.77 -1.58
C ILE A 135 -1.64 15.71 -1.50
N ARG A 136 -2.25 16.83 -1.13
CA ARG A 136 -3.70 16.98 -0.97
C ARG A 136 -4.36 17.33 -2.30
N PRO A 137 -5.20 16.48 -2.87
CA PRO A 137 -5.96 16.85 -4.05
C PRO A 137 -6.94 17.97 -3.71
N ASN A 138 -6.60 19.20 -4.07
CA ASN A 138 -7.47 20.36 -3.83
C ASN A 138 -8.55 20.48 -4.93
N ILE A 139 -9.48 19.52 -4.93
CA ILE A 139 -10.57 19.45 -5.90
C ILE A 139 -11.84 19.93 -5.22
N LYS A 140 -12.50 20.96 -5.79
CA LYS A 140 -13.67 21.59 -5.19
C LYS A 140 -14.72 20.57 -4.74
N ARG A 141 -15.12 20.64 -3.46
CA ARG A 141 -16.19 19.85 -2.82
C ARG A 141 -15.95 18.33 -2.78
N GLN A 142 -14.74 17.87 -3.10
CA GLN A 142 -14.42 16.45 -3.03
C GLN A 142 -13.55 16.17 -1.81
N LYS A 143 -13.99 15.22 -1.00
CA LYS A 143 -13.21 14.68 0.12
C LYS A 143 -12.60 13.35 -0.33
N THR A 144 -11.29 13.25 -0.32
CA THR A 144 -10.56 12.08 -0.81
C THR A 144 -9.26 11.92 -0.04
N ARG A 145 -8.63 10.75 -0.18
CA ARG A 145 -7.33 10.44 0.39
C ARG A 145 -6.24 11.34 -0.18
N ASP A 146 -5.28 11.66 0.65
CA ASP A 146 -4.03 12.28 0.21
C ASP A 146 -3.16 11.24 -0.53
N ILE A 147 -2.30 11.69 -1.43
CA ILE A 147 -1.18 10.89 -1.92
C ILE A 147 -0.02 11.11 -0.93
N LEU A 148 0.55 10.06 -0.38
CA LEU A 148 1.74 10.16 0.45
C LEU A 148 2.98 10.16 -0.44
N HIS A 149 3.75 11.26 -0.44
CA HIS A 149 5.09 11.32 -1.00
C HIS A 149 6.14 11.31 0.12
N VAL A 150 7.13 10.46 -0.01
CA VAL A 150 8.29 10.39 0.89
C VAL A 150 9.55 10.30 0.06
N ALA A 151 10.40 11.31 0.16
CA ALA A 151 11.77 11.22 -0.33
C ALA A 151 12.68 10.71 0.77
N GLY A 152 13.56 9.78 0.46
CA GLY A 152 14.50 9.23 1.42
C GLY A 152 15.76 8.70 0.76
N THR A 153 16.83 8.54 1.53
CA THR A 153 18.06 7.92 1.06
C THR A 153 18.00 6.42 1.23
N ILE A 154 18.48 5.70 0.24
CA ILE A 154 18.69 4.25 0.25
C ILE A 154 20.18 3.94 0.44
N LYS A 155 20.50 2.67 0.68
CA LYS A 155 21.90 2.21 0.76
C LYS A 155 22.64 2.62 -0.51
N GLY A 156 23.79 3.28 -0.35
CA GLY A 156 24.56 3.85 -1.48
C GLY A 156 24.45 5.37 -1.57
N GLY A 157 23.53 6.00 -0.82
CA GLY A 157 23.37 7.46 -0.76
C GLY A 157 22.41 8.05 -1.81
N ASP A 158 21.89 7.22 -2.71
CA ASP A 158 20.92 7.68 -3.71
C ASP A 158 19.57 8.04 -3.08
N THR A 159 18.89 9.03 -3.65
CA THR A 159 17.53 9.39 -3.26
C THR A 159 16.53 8.48 -3.98
N LEU A 160 15.54 7.99 -3.22
CA LEU A 160 14.36 7.32 -3.72
C LEU A 160 13.12 8.12 -3.30
N ASP A 161 12.30 8.50 -4.28
CA ASP A 161 11.01 9.16 -4.08
C ASP A 161 9.90 8.10 -4.17
N VAL A 162 9.16 7.92 -3.05
CA VAL A 162 8.12 6.90 -2.92
C VAL A 162 6.76 7.57 -2.81
N TYR A 163 5.79 7.09 -3.58
CA TYR A 163 4.41 7.55 -3.55
C TYR A 163 3.49 6.39 -3.20
N ILE A 164 2.61 6.60 -2.20
CA ILE A 164 1.53 5.66 -1.88
C ILE A 164 0.22 6.30 -2.30
N VAL A 165 -0.56 5.58 -3.09
CA VAL A 165 -1.77 6.07 -3.74
C VAL A 165 -2.94 5.15 -3.43
N HIS A 166 -4.10 5.75 -3.12
CA HIS A 166 -5.38 5.02 -3.07
C HIS A 166 -6.45 5.87 -3.77
N LEU A 167 -6.74 5.56 -5.02
CA LEU A 167 -7.71 6.29 -5.83
C LEU A 167 -9.16 5.96 -5.45
N PRO A 168 -10.12 6.84 -5.78
CA PRO A 168 -11.53 6.57 -5.59
C PRO A 168 -12.01 5.30 -6.30
N SER A 169 -12.87 4.54 -5.60
CA SER A 169 -13.46 3.32 -6.17
C SER A 169 -14.42 3.64 -7.32
N LYS A 170 -14.48 2.74 -8.31
CA LYS A 170 -15.43 2.81 -9.45
C LYS A 170 -16.90 2.85 -9.01
N ARG A 171 -17.24 2.45 -7.79
CA ARG A 171 -18.62 2.47 -7.27
C ARG A 171 -19.27 3.86 -7.24
N GLY A 172 -18.46 4.93 -7.22
CA GLY A 172 -18.93 6.31 -7.32
C GLY A 172 -19.30 6.78 -8.75
N GLY A 173 -19.29 5.89 -9.75
CA GLY A 173 -19.67 6.20 -11.12
C GLY A 173 -18.76 7.25 -11.80
N ASP A 174 -19.35 8.04 -12.71
CA ASP A 174 -18.62 9.00 -13.55
C ASP A 174 -17.87 10.07 -12.71
N ASP A 175 -18.44 10.50 -11.59
CA ASP A 175 -17.81 11.51 -10.73
C ASP A 175 -16.55 10.96 -10.04
N ALA A 176 -16.58 9.72 -9.58
CA ALA A 176 -15.40 9.05 -9.05
C ALA A 176 -14.32 8.85 -10.12
N GLN A 177 -14.71 8.56 -11.36
CA GLN A 177 -13.78 8.43 -12.48
C GLN A 177 -13.11 9.76 -12.82
N LYS A 178 -13.86 10.86 -12.88
CA LYS A 178 -13.34 12.23 -13.10
C LYS A 178 -12.41 12.64 -11.96
N LEU A 179 -12.79 12.34 -10.72
CA LEU A 179 -11.98 12.61 -9.54
C LEU A 179 -10.65 11.83 -9.61
N SER A 180 -10.71 10.54 -9.89
CA SER A 180 -9.54 9.67 -10.07
C SER A 180 -8.61 10.19 -11.17
N GLN A 181 -9.16 10.63 -12.32
CA GLN A 181 -8.40 11.23 -13.40
C GLN A 181 -7.67 12.53 -12.97
N SER A 182 -8.37 13.38 -12.21
CA SER A 182 -7.79 14.63 -11.69
C SER A 182 -6.67 14.36 -10.68
N ILE A 183 -6.82 13.34 -9.82
CA ILE A 183 -5.78 12.93 -8.87
C ILE A 183 -4.55 12.40 -9.62
N CYS A 184 -4.75 11.60 -10.68
CA CYS A 184 -3.65 11.12 -11.52
C CYS A 184 -2.92 12.27 -12.24
N GLN A 185 -3.63 13.34 -12.65
CA GLN A 185 -3.00 14.52 -13.22
C GLN A 185 -2.11 15.25 -12.20
N ILE A 186 -2.56 15.37 -10.96
CA ILE A 186 -1.76 15.94 -9.85
C ILE A 186 -0.52 15.07 -9.61
N LEU A 187 -0.69 13.76 -9.51
CA LEU A 187 0.40 12.80 -9.33
C LEU A 187 1.43 12.88 -10.46
N GLN A 188 0.97 12.93 -11.73
CA GLN A 188 1.85 13.08 -12.89
C GLN A 188 2.66 14.38 -12.80
N THR A 189 2.00 15.51 -12.57
CA THR A 189 2.67 16.82 -12.47
C THR A 189 3.73 16.81 -11.37
N HIS A 190 3.42 16.21 -10.22
CA HIS A 190 4.36 16.14 -9.11
C HIS A 190 5.55 15.20 -9.43
N THR A 191 5.30 14.02 -9.97
CA THR A 191 6.37 13.09 -10.36
C THR A 191 7.26 13.64 -11.46
N ASP A 192 6.71 14.40 -12.41
CA ASP A 192 7.48 15.08 -13.46
C ASP A 192 8.37 16.18 -12.87
N SER A 193 7.85 16.97 -11.92
CA SER A 193 8.62 18.00 -11.22
C SER A 193 9.79 17.39 -10.43
N VAL A 194 9.55 16.30 -9.70
CA VAL A 194 10.60 15.59 -8.95
C VAL A 194 11.66 15.03 -9.89
N ARG A 195 11.26 14.40 -10.99
CA ARG A 195 12.20 13.88 -12.00
C ARG A 195 13.08 14.98 -12.61
N ALA A 196 12.52 16.16 -12.85
CA ALA A 196 13.25 17.27 -13.45
C ALA A 196 14.36 17.82 -12.56
N VAL A 197 14.22 17.74 -11.23
CA VAL A 197 15.19 18.30 -10.28
C VAL A 197 16.18 17.27 -9.71
N ARG A 198 15.86 15.98 -9.77
CA ARG A 198 16.77 14.92 -9.30
C ARG A 198 17.86 14.64 -10.34
N ARG A 199 19.10 14.59 -9.92
CA ARG A 199 20.23 14.20 -10.79
C ARG A 199 20.12 12.75 -11.27
N TYR A 200 19.70 11.87 -10.40
CA TYR A 200 19.48 10.44 -10.66
C TYR A 200 18.09 10.07 -10.12
N PRO A 201 17.01 10.33 -10.88
CA PRO A 201 15.67 10.11 -10.39
C PRO A 201 15.38 8.61 -10.20
N ASN A 202 14.98 8.23 -9.00
CA ASN A 202 14.40 6.93 -8.70
C ASN A 202 13.04 7.18 -8.05
N LEU A 203 11.98 6.79 -8.73
CA LEU A 203 10.60 6.94 -8.29
C LEU A 203 9.93 5.58 -8.23
N ILE A 204 9.23 5.32 -7.13
CA ILE A 204 8.32 4.18 -6.96
C ILE A 204 6.96 4.75 -6.59
N VAL A 205 5.96 4.47 -7.41
CA VAL A 205 4.56 4.80 -7.15
C VAL A 205 3.80 3.50 -7.00
N MET A 206 3.16 3.28 -5.86
CA MET A 206 2.46 2.03 -5.56
C MET A 206 1.18 2.26 -4.78
N GLY A 207 0.24 1.32 -4.86
CA GLY A 207 -1.01 1.35 -4.14
C GLY A 207 -2.18 0.83 -4.95
N ASP A 208 -3.38 1.12 -4.47
CA ASP A 208 -4.65 0.78 -5.12
C ASP A 208 -5.11 1.94 -6.02
N PHE A 209 -5.03 1.72 -7.31
CA PHE A 209 -5.49 2.70 -8.32
C PHE A 209 -6.97 2.56 -8.65
N ASN A 210 -7.66 1.52 -8.17
CA ASN A 210 -9.03 1.20 -8.54
C ASN A 210 -9.26 1.22 -10.07
N ALA A 211 -8.23 0.99 -10.85
CA ALA A 211 -8.19 1.13 -12.30
C ALA A 211 -7.24 0.09 -12.90
N GLU A 212 -7.58 -0.48 -14.02
CA GLU A 212 -6.75 -1.46 -14.73
C GLU A 212 -5.69 -0.78 -15.60
N THR A 213 -4.63 -1.51 -15.97
CA THR A 213 -3.50 -1.05 -16.79
C THR A 213 -3.93 -0.27 -18.04
N ASN A 214 -5.02 -0.68 -18.69
CA ASN A 214 -5.51 -0.04 -19.93
C ASN A 214 -6.42 1.18 -19.69
N SER A 215 -6.66 1.56 -18.44
CA SER A 215 -7.48 2.72 -18.10
C SER A 215 -6.84 4.04 -18.54
N SER A 216 -7.65 5.11 -18.63
CA SER A 216 -7.15 6.45 -18.91
C SER A 216 -6.20 6.98 -17.83
N GLN A 217 -6.43 6.59 -16.56
CA GLN A 217 -5.60 6.94 -15.41
C GLN A 217 -4.18 6.38 -15.56
N LEU A 218 -4.06 5.07 -15.81
CA LEU A 218 -2.76 4.41 -15.95
C LEU A 218 -2.06 4.86 -17.24
N LYS A 219 -2.78 5.01 -18.34
CA LYS A 219 -2.23 5.55 -19.59
C LYS A 219 -1.65 6.94 -19.43
N LEU A 220 -2.28 7.79 -18.60
CA LEU A 220 -1.76 9.12 -18.29
C LEU A 220 -0.41 9.05 -17.59
N LEU A 221 -0.27 8.21 -16.57
CA LEU A 221 0.94 8.07 -15.76
C LEU A 221 2.08 7.36 -16.49
N THR A 222 1.76 6.46 -17.42
CA THR A 222 2.74 5.67 -18.17
C THR A 222 3.08 6.26 -19.55
N ARG A 223 2.42 7.39 -19.93
CA ARG A 223 2.66 8.07 -21.21
C ARG A 223 4.14 8.43 -21.36
N SER A 224 4.65 8.24 -22.60
CA SER A 224 6.02 8.57 -22.96
C SER A 224 7.09 7.92 -22.09
N HIS A 225 6.79 6.76 -21.50
CA HIS A 225 7.68 6.01 -20.60
C HIS A 225 8.14 6.79 -19.36
N HIS A 226 7.35 7.76 -18.89
CA HIS A 226 7.63 8.49 -17.66
C HIS A 226 7.67 7.54 -16.47
N LEU A 227 6.63 6.73 -16.30
CA LEU A 227 6.59 5.62 -15.36
C LEU A 227 6.34 4.31 -16.13
N ILE A 228 6.94 3.23 -15.68
CA ILE A 228 6.75 1.89 -16.23
C ILE A 228 5.88 1.10 -15.27
N ASP A 229 4.73 0.62 -15.75
CA ASP A 229 3.87 -0.27 -14.97
C ASP A 229 4.48 -1.67 -14.92
N ARG A 230 4.98 -2.06 -13.74
CA ARG A 230 5.60 -3.37 -13.48
C ARG A 230 4.58 -4.47 -13.25
N THR A 231 3.30 -4.10 -13.13
CA THR A 231 2.19 -5.03 -12.88
C THR A 231 1.36 -5.35 -14.11
N ALA A 232 1.56 -4.64 -15.21
CA ALA A 232 0.74 -4.69 -16.43
C ALA A 232 0.52 -6.09 -17.02
N LYS A 233 1.40 -7.06 -16.75
CA LYS A 233 1.36 -8.43 -17.30
C LYS A 233 1.20 -9.50 -16.22
N LEU A 234 0.96 -9.11 -14.98
CA LEU A 234 0.81 -10.07 -13.89
C LEU A 234 -0.55 -10.77 -13.94
N GLN A 235 -0.55 -12.05 -13.57
CA GLN A 235 -1.73 -12.89 -13.47
C GLN A 235 -1.73 -13.59 -12.11
N PRO A 236 -2.91 -13.93 -11.56
CA PRO A 236 -4.25 -13.78 -12.12
C PRO A 236 -4.83 -12.36 -12.00
N GLY A 237 -4.28 -11.48 -11.16
CA GLY A 237 -4.75 -10.16 -10.79
C GLY A 237 -4.65 -9.96 -9.28
N THR A 238 -4.92 -8.75 -8.82
CA THR A 238 -4.84 -8.40 -7.38
C THR A 238 -6.21 -8.40 -6.70
N TYR A 239 -7.30 -8.34 -7.46
CA TYR A 239 -8.66 -8.26 -6.98
C TYR A 239 -9.58 -9.16 -7.81
N LYS A 240 -10.58 -9.80 -7.18
CA LYS A 240 -11.57 -10.61 -7.89
C LYS A 240 -12.97 -10.12 -7.60
N TYR A 241 -13.73 -9.80 -8.66
CA TYR A 241 -15.11 -9.38 -8.58
C TYR A 241 -15.98 -10.13 -9.59
N GLN A 242 -17.11 -10.68 -9.15
CA GLN A 242 -18.05 -11.47 -9.99
C GLN A 242 -17.36 -12.55 -10.84
N GLY A 243 -16.37 -13.22 -10.28
CA GLY A 243 -15.64 -14.30 -10.97
C GLY A 243 -14.42 -13.83 -11.77
N GLU A 244 -14.35 -12.55 -12.11
CA GLU A 244 -13.29 -11.98 -12.95
C GLU A 244 -12.17 -11.40 -12.09
N TRP A 245 -10.93 -11.80 -12.40
CA TRP A 245 -9.73 -11.21 -11.83
C TRP A 245 -9.34 -9.94 -12.57
N SER A 246 -8.95 -8.93 -11.82
CA SER A 246 -8.40 -7.68 -12.36
C SER A 246 -7.18 -7.23 -11.57
N THR A 247 -6.26 -6.56 -12.23
CA THR A 247 -5.12 -5.88 -11.59
C THR A 247 -5.48 -4.42 -11.43
N ILE A 248 -5.82 -4.02 -10.21
CA ILE A 248 -6.20 -2.65 -9.85
C ILE A 248 -5.23 -2.00 -8.87
N ASP A 249 -4.35 -2.82 -8.27
CA ASP A 249 -3.18 -2.37 -7.53
C ASP A 249 -1.98 -2.33 -8.49
N HIS A 250 -1.17 -1.29 -8.42
CA HIS A 250 -0.05 -1.12 -9.34
C HIS A 250 1.26 -0.78 -8.64
N LEU A 251 2.34 -1.15 -9.31
CA LEU A 251 3.71 -0.74 -9.01
C LEU A 251 4.28 -0.05 -10.25
N LEU A 252 4.30 1.29 -10.24
CA LEU A 252 4.84 2.11 -11.31
C LEU A 252 6.24 2.60 -10.92
N THR A 253 7.17 2.58 -11.84
CA THR A 253 8.57 2.93 -11.53
C THR A 253 9.22 3.77 -12.60
N HIS A 254 10.06 4.72 -12.16
CA HIS A 254 11.11 5.32 -12.95
C HIS A 254 12.40 5.24 -12.15
N THR A 255 13.39 4.48 -12.62
CA THR A 255 14.60 4.23 -11.84
C THR A 255 15.86 4.34 -12.69
N THR A 256 16.86 5.06 -12.20
CA THR A 256 18.17 5.23 -12.86
C THR A 256 19.26 4.40 -12.19
N THR A 257 19.33 4.41 -10.85
CA THR A 257 20.35 3.68 -10.07
C THR A 257 19.82 2.40 -9.43
N LEU A 258 18.51 2.18 -9.51
CA LEU A 258 17.88 0.91 -9.17
C LEU A 258 17.57 0.11 -10.43
N SER A 259 17.92 -1.17 -10.47
CA SER A 259 17.57 -2.09 -11.56
C SER A 259 16.40 -2.96 -11.10
N HIS A 260 15.25 -2.85 -11.77
CA HIS A 260 14.13 -3.73 -11.52
C HIS A 260 14.48 -5.16 -11.89
N GLN A 261 14.28 -6.10 -10.98
CA GLN A 261 14.56 -7.53 -11.15
C GLN A 261 13.30 -8.33 -11.39
N GLN A 262 12.30 -8.14 -10.53
CA GLN A 262 11.05 -8.91 -10.57
C GLN A 262 9.91 -8.11 -9.94
N THR A 263 8.70 -8.35 -10.46
CA THR A 263 7.44 -8.02 -9.76
C THR A 263 6.54 -9.25 -9.78
N ARG A 264 5.87 -9.53 -8.67
CA ARG A 264 4.92 -10.64 -8.55
C ARG A 264 3.73 -10.26 -7.67
N ILE A 265 2.60 -10.89 -7.92
CA ILE A 265 1.46 -10.93 -6.99
C ILE A 265 1.75 -12.03 -5.98
N LEU A 266 1.62 -11.71 -4.69
CA LEU A 266 1.82 -12.67 -3.61
C LEU A 266 0.50 -13.43 -3.38
N SER A 267 0.40 -14.60 -4.00
CA SER A 267 -0.79 -15.47 -3.93
C SER A 267 -0.49 -16.69 -3.06
N LEU A 268 -0.56 -16.52 -1.75
CA LEU A 268 -0.29 -17.58 -0.78
C LEU A 268 -1.59 -18.29 -0.36
N PRO A 269 -1.57 -19.59 -0.04
CA PRO A 269 -2.78 -20.33 0.31
C PRO A 269 -3.63 -19.69 1.42
N PHE A 270 -3.01 -19.05 2.41
CA PHE A 270 -3.72 -18.41 3.50
C PHE A 270 -4.34 -17.05 3.14
N LEU A 271 -4.05 -16.52 1.94
CA LEU A 271 -4.67 -15.32 1.38
C LEU A 271 -5.88 -15.64 0.53
N LEU A 272 -6.14 -16.89 0.25
CA LEU A 272 -7.14 -17.33 -0.69
C LEU A 272 -8.22 -18.17 0.00
N GLU A 273 -9.42 -18.08 -0.53
CA GLU A 273 -10.54 -18.96 -0.23
C GLU A 273 -11.19 -19.44 -1.53
N ARG A 274 -11.94 -20.54 -1.46
CA ARG A 274 -12.70 -21.02 -2.62
C ARG A 274 -13.87 -20.10 -2.95
N ASP A 275 -13.93 -19.64 -4.17
CA ASP A 275 -15.09 -18.90 -4.70
C ASP A 275 -16.22 -19.89 -5.05
N ARG A 276 -17.15 -20.06 -4.12
CA ARG A 276 -18.27 -21.02 -4.26
C ARG A 276 -19.31 -20.59 -5.29
N THR A 277 -19.35 -19.29 -5.61
CA THR A 277 -20.34 -18.73 -6.56
C THR A 277 -19.85 -18.80 -8.00
N HIS A 278 -18.58 -18.41 -8.24
CA HIS A 278 -18.06 -18.28 -9.58
C HIS A 278 -16.93 -19.28 -9.90
N GLY A 279 -16.55 -20.12 -8.93
CA GLY A 279 -15.49 -21.11 -9.12
C GLY A 279 -14.07 -20.51 -8.96
N GLY A 280 -13.09 -21.43 -8.88
CA GLY A 280 -11.69 -21.05 -8.62
C GLY A 280 -11.49 -20.50 -7.20
N ASP A 281 -10.40 -19.78 -7.01
CA ASP A 281 -10.07 -19.14 -5.75
C ASP A 281 -10.29 -17.62 -5.85
N LYS A 282 -10.47 -16.96 -4.71
CA LYS A 282 -10.55 -15.51 -4.56
C LYS A 282 -9.78 -15.08 -3.31
N PRO A 283 -9.42 -13.80 -3.15
CA PRO A 283 -8.86 -13.31 -1.91
C PRO A 283 -9.80 -13.57 -0.74
N HIS A 284 -9.25 -14.05 0.37
CA HIS A 284 -9.99 -14.27 1.61
C HIS A 284 -10.13 -12.93 2.34
N ARG A 285 -11.25 -12.27 2.12
CA ARG A 285 -11.56 -10.93 2.61
C ARG A 285 -12.02 -10.92 4.08
N THR A 286 -11.92 -9.75 4.70
CA THR A 286 -12.38 -9.56 6.08
C THR A 286 -13.90 -9.63 6.20
N TYR A 287 -14.62 -8.98 5.25
CA TYR A 287 -16.08 -8.98 5.20
C TYR A 287 -16.62 -9.26 3.80
N GLN A 288 -17.74 -9.96 3.75
CA GLN A 288 -18.58 -10.06 2.56
C GLN A 288 -19.97 -9.51 2.87
N GLY A 289 -20.27 -8.30 2.35
CA GLY A 289 -21.40 -7.54 2.85
C GLY A 289 -21.24 -7.28 4.35
N PRO A 290 -22.27 -7.52 5.19
CA PRO A 290 -22.16 -7.38 6.63
C PRO A 290 -21.49 -8.57 7.35
N ALA A 291 -21.31 -9.70 6.66
CA ALA A 291 -20.85 -10.95 7.25
C ALA A 291 -19.32 -10.96 7.40
N TYR A 292 -18.84 -11.15 8.63
CA TYR A 292 -17.42 -11.35 8.91
C TYR A 292 -16.92 -12.70 8.39
N GLN A 293 -15.88 -12.68 7.56
CA GLN A 293 -15.26 -13.87 6.98
C GLN A 293 -13.97 -14.29 7.69
N GLY A 294 -13.35 -13.36 8.41
CA GLY A 294 -12.09 -13.62 9.13
C GLY A 294 -10.84 -13.64 8.26
N GLY A 295 -10.94 -13.26 7.01
CA GLY A 295 -9.81 -13.12 6.11
C GLY A 295 -9.01 -11.83 6.34
N ILE A 296 -8.00 -11.63 5.51
CA ILE A 296 -7.04 -10.53 5.68
C ILE A 296 -7.41 -9.34 4.81
N SER A 297 -7.69 -9.57 3.51
CA SER A 297 -8.05 -8.54 2.56
C SER A 297 -8.72 -9.13 1.33
N ASP A 298 -9.52 -8.30 0.63
CA ASP A 298 -10.07 -8.59 -0.69
C ASP A 298 -9.09 -8.29 -1.83
N HIS A 299 -7.89 -7.84 -1.52
CA HIS A 299 -6.78 -7.66 -2.43
C HIS A 299 -5.65 -8.66 -2.18
N LEU A 300 -4.85 -8.94 -3.23
CA LEU A 300 -3.58 -9.64 -3.12
C LEU A 300 -2.42 -8.64 -3.21
N PRO A 301 -1.38 -8.79 -2.37
CA PRO A 301 -0.26 -7.87 -2.35
C PRO A 301 0.65 -8.03 -3.56
N ILE A 302 1.32 -6.93 -3.93
CA ILE A 302 2.35 -6.89 -4.97
C ILE A 302 3.71 -6.76 -4.32
N VAL A 303 4.66 -7.56 -4.76
CA VAL A 303 6.07 -7.51 -4.33
C VAL A 303 6.94 -7.14 -5.52
N GLY A 304 7.71 -6.06 -5.38
CA GLY A 304 8.74 -5.64 -6.33
C GLY A 304 10.14 -5.82 -5.74
N VAL A 305 11.06 -6.35 -6.53
CA VAL A 305 12.46 -6.55 -6.15
C VAL A 305 13.36 -5.74 -7.09
N PHE A 306 14.27 -5.00 -6.51
CA PHE A 306 15.23 -4.14 -7.20
C PHE A 306 16.65 -4.47 -6.77
N GLN A 307 17.60 -4.23 -7.66
CA GLN A 307 19.04 -4.31 -7.43
C GLN A 307 19.62 -2.90 -7.41
N LEU A 308 20.35 -2.54 -6.35
CA LEU A 308 21.17 -1.32 -6.35
C LEU A 308 22.27 -1.48 -7.41
N LYS A 309 22.34 -0.55 -8.38
CA LYS A 309 23.45 -0.48 -9.32
C LYS A 309 24.69 0.00 -8.57
N LYS A 310 25.82 -0.65 -8.83
CA LYS A 310 27.12 -0.23 -8.31
C LYS A 310 27.60 1.05 -8.98
#